data_5ff0a5b739817c9de4cef41bf2a7f718
#
_entry.id   5ff0a5b739817c9de4cef41bf2a7f718
#
_cell.length_a   1.000
_cell.length_b   1.000
_cell.length_c   1.000
_cell.angle_alpha   90.00
_cell.angle_beta   90.00
_cell.angle_gamma   90.00
#
_symmetry.space_group_name_H-M   'P 1'
#
loop_
_entity.id
_entity.type
_entity.pdbx_description
1 polymer ?
#
loop_
_entity_poly.entity_id
_entity_poly.type
_entity_poly.pdbx_seq_one_letter_code
_entity_poly.pdbx_strand_id
1 'polypeptide(L)'
;MTINGGYEMPSWYDIKAMSPARSISLEELEVSAKMVTDLIEAQKRTGIDASRIFLAGFSQGGAVVFHTAFLNWEGPLGGVIALSTYAPTFGDELELSASQQRIPALCLHGQYDDVVQNAMGRSAYEHLKTRGVTVTWQEYPMGHEVLPEEIRDIGAWLTARLG
;
A
#
# COMPACT_ATOMS: atom_id res chain seq x y z
N MET A 1 -4.33 12.14 -15.13
CA MET A 1 -4.43 10.67 -15.22
C MET A 1 -4.99 10.27 -16.57
N THR A 2 -4.28 9.45 -17.32
CA THR A 2 -4.58 9.16 -18.72
C THR A 2 -5.92 8.44 -18.92
N ILE A 3 -6.25 7.49 -18.09
CA ILE A 3 -7.47 6.67 -18.23
C ILE A 3 -8.76 7.38 -17.86
N ASN A 4 -8.71 8.56 -17.29
CA ASN A 4 -9.89 9.32 -16.87
C ASN A 4 -10.41 10.20 -18.01
N GLY A 5 -10.61 9.62 -19.21
CA GLY A 5 -11.08 10.34 -20.40
C GLY A 5 -10.15 11.46 -20.85
N GLY A 6 -8.88 11.39 -20.50
CA GLY A 6 -7.90 12.43 -20.77
C GLY A 6 -7.98 13.64 -19.86
N TYR A 7 -8.85 13.61 -18.84
CA TYR A 7 -8.92 14.68 -17.84
C TYR A 7 -7.68 14.74 -16.99
N GLU A 8 -7.09 15.93 -16.88
CA GLU A 8 -5.98 16.17 -15.96
C GLU A 8 -6.51 16.32 -14.54
N MET A 9 -5.92 15.57 -13.60
CA MET A 9 -6.24 15.63 -12.19
C MET A 9 -5.00 15.24 -11.37
N PRO A 10 -4.85 15.72 -10.14
CA PRO A 10 -3.76 15.27 -9.27
C PRO A 10 -3.79 13.77 -9.07
N SER A 11 -2.63 13.14 -9.15
CA SER A 11 -2.49 11.71 -8.89
C SER A 11 -1.07 11.41 -8.42
N TRP A 12 -0.89 10.25 -7.79
CA TRP A 12 0.43 9.81 -7.33
C TRP A 12 1.31 9.32 -8.49
N TYR A 13 0.68 8.80 -9.54
CA TYR A 13 1.31 8.36 -10.78
C TYR A 13 0.26 8.22 -11.86
N ASP A 14 0.67 8.26 -13.12
CA ASP A 14 -0.27 8.06 -14.23
C ASP A 14 -0.58 6.57 -14.44
N ILE A 15 -1.84 6.28 -14.72
CA ILE A 15 -2.31 4.97 -15.12
C ILE A 15 -2.55 5.02 -16.62
N LYS A 16 -1.77 4.24 -17.37
CA LYS A 16 -1.75 4.27 -18.84
C LYS A 16 -2.75 3.31 -19.47
N ALA A 17 -3.02 2.18 -18.80
CA ALA A 17 -3.96 1.18 -19.28
C ALA A 17 -4.52 0.35 -18.11
N MET A 18 -5.75 -0.16 -18.25
CA MET A 18 -6.42 -0.98 -17.23
C MET A 18 -6.46 -2.46 -17.59
N SER A 19 -6.35 -2.81 -18.88
CA SER A 19 -6.49 -4.19 -19.35
C SER A 19 -5.45 -4.48 -20.44
N PRO A 20 -4.92 -5.71 -20.54
CA PRO A 20 -5.22 -6.89 -19.71
C PRO A 20 -4.63 -6.81 -18.30
N ALA A 21 -3.54 -6.04 -18.13
CA ALA A 21 -2.95 -5.71 -16.84
C ALA A 21 -2.82 -4.20 -16.74
N ARG A 22 -2.98 -3.66 -15.51
CA ARG A 22 -2.85 -2.23 -15.31
C ARG A 22 -1.44 -1.77 -15.63
N SER A 23 -1.32 -0.86 -16.60
CA SER A 23 -0.04 -0.23 -16.97
C SER A 23 0.05 1.13 -16.29
N ILE A 24 1.16 1.38 -15.64
CA ILE A 24 1.39 2.59 -14.85
C ILE A 24 2.69 3.29 -15.25
N SER A 25 2.83 4.54 -14.82
CA SER A 25 4.11 5.25 -14.93
C SER A 25 4.99 4.88 -13.74
N LEU A 26 5.97 4.02 -13.97
CA LEU A 26 6.91 3.60 -12.94
C LEU A 26 7.77 4.77 -12.44
N GLU A 27 8.16 5.67 -13.35
CA GLU A 27 8.95 6.85 -13.01
C GLU A 27 8.19 7.76 -12.02
N GLU A 28 6.91 8.01 -12.27
CA GLU A 28 6.09 8.84 -11.37
C GLU A 28 5.83 8.12 -10.03
N LEU A 29 5.69 6.81 -10.06
CA LEU A 29 5.57 6.01 -8.84
C LEU A 29 6.83 6.15 -7.97
N GLU A 30 8.00 6.07 -8.59
CA GLU A 30 9.29 6.24 -7.88
C GLU A 30 9.42 7.63 -7.27
N VAL A 31 9.00 8.68 -7.98
CA VAL A 31 8.99 10.05 -7.45
C VAL A 31 8.09 10.15 -6.22
N SER A 32 6.89 9.59 -6.28
CA SER A 32 5.95 9.60 -5.17
C SER A 32 6.48 8.80 -3.97
N ALA A 33 7.07 7.65 -4.22
CA ALA A 33 7.67 6.82 -3.17
C ALA A 33 8.83 7.54 -2.48
N LYS A 34 9.64 8.30 -3.25
CA LYS A 34 10.70 9.11 -2.67
C LYS A 34 10.15 10.20 -1.76
N MET A 35 9.05 10.83 -2.14
CA MET A 35 8.38 11.81 -1.28
C MET A 35 7.95 11.20 0.05
N VAL A 36 7.43 9.98 0.04
CA VAL A 36 7.03 9.27 1.26
C VAL A 36 8.28 8.93 2.09
N THR A 37 9.35 8.46 1.46
CA THR A 37 10.62 8.19 2.15
C THR A 37 11.15 9.45 2.83
N ASP A 38 11.09 10.60 2.16
CA ASP A 38 11.51 11.89 2.74
C ASP A 38 10.64 12.25 3.95
N LEU A 39 9.34 11.95 3.91
CA LEU A 39 8.44 12.17 5.05
C LEU A 39 8.80 11.27 6.23
N ILE A 40 9.14 10.01 5.99
CA ILE A 40 9.59 9.10 7.04
C ILE A 40 10.86 9.68 7.72
N GLU A 41 11.82 10.10 6.92
CA GLU A 41 13.06 10.68 7.45
C GLU A 41 12.79 11.96 8.24
N ALA A 42 11.86 12.80 7.78
CA ALA A 42 11.46 14.01 8.49
C ALA A 42 10.88 13.68 9.87
N GLN A 43 10.02 12.66 9.98
CA GLN A 43 9.46 12.24 11.25
C GLN A 43 10.53 11.68 12.19
N LYS A 44 11.48 10.92 11.67
CA LYS A 44 12.61 10.43 12.47
C LYS A 44 13.41 11.58 13.07
N ARG A 45 13.63 12.64 12.32
CA ARG A 45 14.35 13.82 12.79
C ARG A 45 13.64 14.54 13.94
N THR A 46 12.31 14.37 14.07
CA THR A 46 11.56 14.91 15.22
C THR A 46 11.67 14.04 16.47
N GLY A 47 12.36 12.91 16.41
CA GLY A 47 12.55 12.01 17.54
C GLY A 47 11.61 10.81 17.56
N ILE A 48 10.80 10.61 16.51
CA ILE A 48 9.90 9.46 16.40
C ILE A 48 10.71 8.27 15.88
N ASP A 49 10.67 7.15 16.61
CA ASP A 49 11.29 5.92 16.17
C ASP A 49 10.56 5.38 14.93
N ALA A 50 11.31 4.92 13.92
CA ALA A 50 10.73 4.40 12.69
C ALA A 50 9.76 3.23 12.93
N SER A 51 10.01 2.42 13.97
CA SER A 51 9.11 1.33 14.35
C SER A 51 7.72 1.80 14.83
N ARG A 52 7.53 3.09 15.00
CA ARG A 52 6.25 3.71 15.36
C ARG A 52 5.65 4.54 14.22
N ILE A 53 6.24 4.49 13.04
CA ILE A 53 5.73 5.17 11.84
C ILE A 53 4.96 4.16 11.00
N PHE A 54 3.72 4.51 10.68
CA PHE A 54 2.83 3.68 9.86
C PHE A 54 2.53 4.39 8.55
N LEU A 55 2.54 3.64 7.45
CA LEU A 55 2.14 4.15 6.14
C LEU A 55 0.75 3.62 5.82
N ALA A 56 -0.15 4.51 5.48
CA ALA A 56 -1.51 4.14 5.10
C ALA A 56 -1.84 4.76 3.75
N GLY A 57 -2.51 4.02 2.87
CA GLY A 57 -2.92 4.53 1.58
C GLY A 57 -4.14 3.84 1.03
N PHE A 58 -5.00 4.62 0.38
CA PHE A 58 -6.21 4.18 -0.29
C PHE A 58 -5.97 4.18 -1.80
N SER A 59 -6.39 3.11 -2.49
CA SER A 59 -6.32 3.01 -3.94
C SER A 59 -4.89 3.27 -4.45
N GLN A 60 -4.69 4.25 -5.31
CA GLN A 60 -3.37 4.61 -5.83
C GLN A 60 -2.36 4.93 -4.73
N GLY A 61 -2.79 5.59 -3.65
CA GLY A 61 -1.95 5.87 -2.49
C GLY A 61 -1.45 4.59 -1.80
N GLY A 62 -2.26 3.53 -1.80
CA GLY A 62 -1.86 2.22 -1.28
C GLY A 62 -0.74 1.59 -2.10
N ALA A 63 -0.78 1.72 -3.42
CA ALA A 63 0.29 1.25 -4.29
C ALA A 63 1.61 1.97 -3.99
N VAL A 64 1.55 3.27 -3.72
CA VAL A 64 2.72 4.07 -3.34
C VAL A 64 3.30 3.57 -2.01
N VAL A 65 2.47 3.32 -0.99
CA VAL A 65 2.99 2.88 0.31
C VAL A 65 3.54 1.46 0.25
N PHE A 66 2.97 0.57 -0.56
CA PHE A 66 3.56 -0.75 -0.80
C PHE A 66 4.95 -0.64 -1.43
N HIS A 67 5.08 0.15 -2.47
CA HIS A 67 6.34 0.35 -3.16
C HIS A 67 7.39 0.98 -2.23
N THR A 68 6.98 1.99 -1.47
CA THR A 68 7.88 2.66 -0.52
C THR A 68 8.39 1.68 0.53
N ALA A 69 7.49 0.97 1.21
CA ALA A 69 7.86 0.13 2.35
C ALA A 69 8.68 -1.10 1.94
N PHE A 70 8.36 -1.72 0.80
CA PHE A 70 8.89 -3.02 0.45
C PHE A 70 9.89 -3.03 -0.71
N LEU A 71 10.08 -1.91 -1.41
CA LEU A 71 11.08 -1.79 -2.45
C LEU A 71 12.12 -0.69 -2.20
N ASN A 72 11.73 0.40 -1.54
CA ASN A 72 12.61 1.58 -1.39
C ASN A 72 13.15 1.78 0.02
N TRP A 73 12.34 1.53 1.04
CA TRP A 73 12.74 1.77 2.43
C TRP A 73 13.55 0.61 2.98
N GLU A 74 14.69 0.94 3.58
CA GLU A 74 15.58 -0.08 4.18
C GLU A 74 15.68 0.12 5.68
N GLY A 75 14.62 -0.20 6.38
CA GLY A 75 14.61 -0.04 7.82
C GLY A 75 13.30 -0.51 8.41
N PRO A 76 13.16 -0.37 9.73
CA PRO A 76 11.90 -0.71 10.37
C PRO A 76 10.83 0.30 10.06
N LEU A 77 9.58 -0.16 10.08
CA LEU A 77 8.37 0.65 10.10
C LEU A 77 7.40 -0.02 11.06
N GLY A 78 6.47 0.75 11.60
CA GLY A 78 5.41 0.22 12.47
C GLY A 78 4.44 -0.66 11.72
N GLY A 79 4.18 -0.34 10.47
CA GLY A 79 3.33 -1.15 9.60
C GLY A 79 2.85 -0.41 8.36
N VAL A 80 2.19 -1.17 7.50
CA VAL A 80 1.56 -0.67 6.27
C VAL A 80 0.07 -1.01 6.32
N ILE A 81 -0.77 -0.03 6.02
CA ILE A 81 -2.22 -0.19 5.92
C ILE A 81 -2.63 0.12 4.48
N ALA A 82 -3.05 -0.90 3.76
CA ALA A 82 -3.37 -0.82 2.35
C ALA A 82 -4.87 -1.01 2.14
N LEU A 83 -5.54 0.04 1.68
CA LEU A 83 -6.99 0.09 1.52
C LEU A 83 -7.37 0.10 0.05
N SER A 84 -8.14 -0.89 -0.39
CA SER A 84 -8.72 -0.97 -1.74
C SER A 84 -7.67 -0.72 -2.83
N THR A 85 -6.55 -1.43 -2.73
CA THR A 85 -5.35 -1.16 -3.53
C THR A 85 -4.70 -2.43 -4.08
N TYR A 86 -3.60 -2.24 -4.76
CA TYR A 86 -2.82 -3.27 -5.42
C TYR A 86 -1.33 -2.90 -5.34
N ALA A 87 -0.46 -3.83 -5.69
CA ALA A 87 0.98 -3.59 -5.67
C ALA A 87 1.54 -3.83 -7.09
N PRO A 88 1.59 -2.79 -7.94
CA PRO A 88 1.95 -2.96 -9.35
C PRO A 88 3.40 -3.39 -9.58
N THR A 89 4.25 -3.20 -8.58
CA THR A 89 5.68 -3.54 -8.67
C THR A 89 6.06 -4.82 -7.93
N PHE A 90 5.08 -5.51 -7.32
CA PHE A 90 5.31 -6.83 -6.75
C PHE A 90 5.26 -7.89 -7.86
N GLY A 91 6.33 -8.66 -7.98
CA GLY A 91 6.44 -9.73 -8.94
C GLY A 91 7.20 -10.91 -8.34
N ASP A 92 7.46 -11.93 -9.14
CA ASP A 92 8.14 -13.15 -8.68
C ASP A 92 9.57 -12.88 -8.22
N GLU A 93 10.19 -11.83 -8.75
CA GLU A 93 11.54 -11.39 -8.40
C GLU A 93 11.60 -10.52 -7.13
N LEU A 94 10.47 -10.23 -6.50
CA LEU A 94 10.45 -9.43 -5.27
C LEU A 94 11.24 -10.13 -4.16
N GLU A 95 12.28 -9.47 -3.67
CA GLU A 95 13.08 -9.93 -2.54
C GLU A 95 13.02 -8.90 -1.42
N LEU A 96 12.75 -9.38 -0.21
CA LEU A 96 12.64 -8.51 0.97
C LEU A 96 13.84 -8.71 1.88
N SER A 97 14.39 -7.61 2.39
CA SER A 97 15.41 -7.64 3.44
C SER A 97 14.80 -8.15 4.75
N ALA A 98 15.64 -8.53 5.71
CA ALA A 98 15.17 -8.98 7.01
C ALA A 98 14.33 -7.91 7.72
N SER A 99 14.68 -6.63 7.60
CA SER A 99 13.90 -5.54 8.20
C SER A 99 12.56 -5.33 7.48
N GLN A 100 12.52 -5.47 6.16
CA GLN A 100 11.27 -5.38 5.40
C GLN A 100 10.31 -6.54 5.74
N GLN A 101 10.82 -7.75 5.92
CA GLN A 101 10.00 -8.89 6.33
C GLN A 101 9.32 -8.68 7.69
N ARG A 102 9.88 -7.84 8.55
CA ARG A 102 9.32 -7.54 9.87
C ARG A 102 8.28 -6.43 9.87
N ILE A 103 8.06 -5.75 8.74
CA ILE A 103 7.03 -4.71 8.63
C ILE A 103 5.68 -5.40 8.52
N PRO A 104 4.80 -5.30 9.54
CA PRO A 104 3.47 -5.91 9.44
C PRO A 104 2.58 -5.14 8.46
N ALA A 105 1.68 -5.83 7.79
CA ALA A 105 0.80 -5.22 6.83
C ALA A 105 -0.65 -5.61 7.07
N LEU A 106 -1.55 -4.66 6.86
CA LEU A 106 -2.99 -4.85 6.91
C LEU A 106 -3.56 -4.50 5.54
N CYS A 107 -4.16 -5.48 4.88
CA CYS A 107 -4.75 -5.32 3.55
C CYS A 107 -6.28 -5.43 3.66
N LEU A 108 -6.98 -4.37 3.30
CA LEU A 108 -8.43 -4.26 3.40
C LEU A 108 -9.01 -3.98 2.01
N HIS A 109 -10.06 -4.74 1.63
CA HIS A 109 -10.59 -4.65 0.26
C HIS A 109 -12.09 -4.95 0.20
N GLY A 110 -12.78 -4.28 -0.71
CA GLY A 110 -14.18 -4.56 -0.99
C GLY A 110 -14.35 -5.79 -1.87
N GLN A 111 -15.30 -6.65 -1.52
CA GLN A 111 -15.63 -7.85 -2.31
C GLN A 111 -16.14 -7.48 -3.71
N TYR A 112 -16.76 -6.31 -3.85
CA TYR A 112 -17.42 -5.85 -5.08
C TYR A 112 -16.72 -4.65 -5.71
N ASP A 113 -15.44 -4.44 -5.40
CA ASP A 113 -14.65 -3.34 -5.95
C ASP A 113 -14.48 -3.52 -7.46
N ASP A 114 -15.04 -2.59 -8.23
CA ASP A 114 -14.98 -2.58 -9.69
C ASP A 114 -13.92 -1.63 -10.26
N VAL A 115 -13.24 -0.88 -9.40
CA VAL A 115 -12.15 0.02 -9.78
C VAL A 115 -10.80 -0.67 -9.63
N VAL A 116 -10.54 -1.22 -8.44
CA VAL A 116 -9.40 -2.10 -8.19
C VAL A 116 -9.97 -3.47 -7.82
N GLN A 117 -9.91 -4.41 -8.75
CA GLN A 117 -10.47 -5.74 -8.53
C GLN A 117 -9.88 -6.40 -7.27
N ASN A 118 -10.71 -7.06 -6.51
CA ASN A 118 -10.32 -7.75 -5.30
C ASN A 118 -9.11 -8.67 -5.51
N ALA A 119 -9.06 -9.36 -6.65
CA ALA A 119 -7.95 -10.25 -6.99
C ALA A 119 -6.60 -9.52 -7.10
N MET A 120 -6.58 -8.24 -7.47
CA MET A 120 -5.35 -7.44 -7.53
C MET A 120 -4.80 -7.14 -6.14
N GLY A 121 -5.69 -6.81 -5.21
CA GLY A 121 -5.33 -6.60 -3.80
C GLY A 121 -4.91 -7.92 -3.16
N ARG A 122 -5.61 -8.99 -3.45
CA ARG A 122 -5.28 -10.32 -2.96
C ARG A 122 -3.90 -10.78 -3.42
N SER A 123 -3.53 -10.47 -4.66
CA SER A 123 -2.20 -10.76 -5.19
C SER A 123 -1.10 -10.09 -4.38
N ALA A 124 -1.29 -8.82 -4.00
CA ALA A 124 -0.33 -8.10 -3.17
C ALA A 124 -0.17 -8.80 -1.79
N TYR A 125 -1.29 -9.17 -1.17
CA TYR A 125 -1.29 -9.91 0.08
C TYR A 125 -0.52 -11.23 -0.04
N GLU A 126 -0.78 -12.01 -1.08
CA GLU A 126 -0.10 -13.30 -1.29
C GLU A 126 1.41 -13.13 -1.51
N HIS A 127 1.83 -12.12 -2.24
CA HIS A 127 3.26 -11.82 -2.43
C HIS A 127 3.97 -11.55 -1.10
N LEU A 128 3.34 -10.80 -0.21
CA LEU A 128 3.90 -10.51 1.11
C LEU A 128 3.91 -11.76 2.00
N LYS A 129 2.80 -12.49 2.00
CA LYS A 129 2.64 -13.70 2.82
C LYS A 129 3.69 -14.76 2.47
N THR A 130 3.90 -15.02 1.18
CA THR A 130 4.88 -16.02 0.74
C THR A 130 6.32 -15.63 1.05
N ARG A 131 6.58 -14.35 1.34
CA ARG A 131 7.91 -13.84 1.70
C ARG A 131 8.12 -13.65 3.19
N GLY A 132 7.21 -14.17 4.01
CA GLY A 132 7.36 -14.20 5.46
C GLY A 132 6.87 -12.96 6.20
N VAL A 133 6.17 -12.06 5.52
CA VAL A 133 5.57 -10.88 6.18
C VAL A 133 4.34 -11.30 6.97
N THR A 134 4.19 -10.77 8.19
CA THR A 134 2.94 -10.90 8.94
C THR A 134 1.89 -9.98 8.34
N VAL A 135 1.06 -10.53 7.47
CA VAL A 135 0.07 -9.76 6.71
C VAL A 135 -1.33 -10.30 7.00
N THR A 136 -2.27 -9.38 7.22
CA THR A 136 -3.67 -9.67 7.47
C THR A 136 -4.50 -9.23 6.26
N TRP A 137 -5.44 -10.06 5.83
CA TRP A 137 -6.39 -9.78 4.77
C TRP A 137 -7.79 -9.73 5.34
N GLN A 138 -8.50 -8.62 5.07
CA GLN A 138 -9.91 -8.45 5.47
C GLN A 138 -10.72 -8.00 4.27
N GLU A 139 -11.89 -8.60 4.08
CA GLU A 139 -12.83 -8.24 3.03
C GLU A 139 -14.11 -7.67 3.63
N TYR A 140 -14.75 -6.77 2.88
CA TYR A 140 -15.99 -6.12 3.29
C TYR A 140 -17.02 -6.17 2.15
N PRO A 141 -18.33 -6.27 2.47
CA PRO A 141 -19.37 -6.22 1.44
C PRO A 141 -19.56 -4.79 0.93
N MET A 142 -18.60 -4.32 0.16
CA MET A 142 -18.55 -2.96 -0.38
C MET A 142 -17.82 -2.94 -1.72
N GLY A 143 -17.98 -1.84 -2.46
CA GLY A 143 -17.20 -1.53 -3.65
C GLY A 143 -15.90 -0.81 -3.32
N HIS A 144 -15.53 0.15 -4.18
CA HIS A 144 -14.31 0.96 -4.02
C HIS A 144 -14.58 2.13 -3.06
N GLU A 145 -14.62 1.83 -1.77
CA GLU A 145 -15.03 2.77 -0.72
C GLU A 145 -14.40 2.39 0.61
N VAL A 146 -14.73 3.14 1.65
CA VAL A 146 -14.33 2.86 3.03
C VAL A 146 -15.57 2.82 3.91
N LEU A 147 -15.75 1.72 4.65
CA LEU A 147 -16.86 1.56 5.59
C LEU A 147 -16.44 1.90 7.02
N PRO A 148 -17.39 2.34 7.88
CA PRO A 148 -17.10 2.57 9.31
C PRO A 148 -16.53 1.34 10.01
N GLU A 149 -16.98 0.14 9.66
CA GLU A 149 -16.45 -1.11 10.21
C GLU A 149 -14.97 -1.27 9.90
N GLU A 150 -14.56 -0.94 8.67
CA GLU A 150 -13.17 -0.98 8.24
C GLU A 150 -12.31 -0.01 9.07
N ILE A 151 -12.81 1.19 9.33
CA ILE A 151 -12.11 2.17 10.17
C ILE A 151 -11.92 1.64 11.60
N ARG A 152 -12.93 0.97 12.16
CA ARG A 152 -12.81 0.35 13.49
C ARG A 152 -11.74 -0.76 13.50
N ASP A 153 -11.68 -1.56 12.45
CA ASP A 153 -10.69 -2.64 12.31
C ASP A 153 -9.27 -2.07 12.21
N ILE A 154 -9.10 -0.99 11.48
CA ILE A 154 -7.82 -0.26 11.40
C ILE A 154 -7.42 0.24 12.79
N GLY A 155 -8.34 0.86 13.51
CA GLY A 155 -8.08 1.36 14.86
C GLY A 155 -7.65 0.24 15.82
N ALA A 156 -8.32 -0.90 15.78
CA ALA A 156 -7.96 -2.06 16.61
C ALA A 156 -6.58 -2.60 16.25
N TRP A 157 -6.27 -2.69 14.96
CA TRP A 157 -4.97 -3.16 14.49
C TRP A 157 -3.84 -2.24 14.93
N LEU A 158 -4.03 -0.93 14.79
CA LEU A 158 -3.06 0.08 15.24
C LEU A 158 -2.83 0.01 16.75
N THR A 159 -3.91 -0.03 17.53
CA THR A 159 -3.85 -0.10 18.98
C THR A 159 -3.05 -1.32 19.45
N ALA A 160 -3.28 -2.47 18.83
CA ALA A 160 -2.56 -3.70 19.17
C ALA A 160 -1.05 -3.57 18.93
N ARG A 161 -0.62 -2.77 17.96
CA ARG A 161 0.79 -2.61 17.60
C ARG A 161 1.48 -1.47 18.35
N LEU A 162 0.73 -0.47 18.76
CA LEU A 162 1.29 0.64 19.52
C LEU A 162 1.37 0.34 21.03
N GLY A 163 0.71 -0.70 21.45
CA GLY A 163 0.66 -1.10 22.86
C GLY A 163 -0.36 -0.30 23.61
#